data_e941789932fe0ea81d653f8906a7334a
#
_entry.id   e941789932fe0ea81d653f8906a7334a
#
_cell.length_a   1.000
_cell.length_b   1.000
_cell.length_c   1.000
_cell.angle_alpha   90.00
_cell.angle_beta   90.00
_cell.angle_gamma   90.00
#
_symmetry.space_group_name_H-M   'P 1'
#
loop_
_entity.id
_entity.type
_entity.pdbx_description
1 polymer ?
#
loop_
_entity_poly.entity_id
_entity_poly.type
_entity_poly.pdbx_seq_one_letter_code
_entity_poly.pdbx_strand_id
1 'polypeptide(L)'
;RFLLVAEGQTFSQQLVTSTEEYMTRRLGNEGYNFAKVTGIPEVEEGNNVVSMKFFVDPGKRTYVRRISFKGNMRTADDVLRREMRQMESSPASASKIEQSRVRLERLGFFSRATVETPQVAGHDDLIDVEFEVEEQSSGSIGASFGYAQDAGLILGLNLQEDNFMGTGKRVGINLNSSKYQDIYSFNYTNPYFTEDGVSRGFNLFYRSTDLSEVNVASYTTDTYGAALNFGYPIKETQRLGFSFGISDTEITAGRYAVQEIKASPRLEESVDYWFDSTQLQDGTFADVEEVMPIADIPFDYLTIPEELGFLDENGDNYLNWTVTSSWSQSTLNRGRMATRGTSNSVSFEVSMPGSDLEFYKLIYRGEIYIPI
;
A
#
# COMPACT_ATOMS: atom_id res chain seq x y z
N ARG A 1 -0.69 9.03 -35.91
CA ARG A 1 -1.30 10.24 -36.53
C ARG A 1 -0.73 11.44 -35.78
N PHE A 2 0.02 12.31 -36.48
CA PHE A 2 0.71 13.44 -35.87
C PHE A 2 -0.10 14.74 -35.91
N LEU A 3 -1.16 14.79 -36.74
CA LEU A 3 -2.00 15.95 -36.93
C LEU A 3 -3.31 15.78 -36.14
N LEU A 4 -3.69 16.81 -35.39
CA LEU A 4 -5.00 16.93 -34.73
C LEU A 4 -6.04 17.51 -35.70
N VAL A 5 -5.58 18.22 -36.73
CA VAL A 5 -6.40 18.74 -37.84
C VAL A 5 -6.69 17.61 -38.82
N ALA A 6 -7.94 17.49 -39.28
CA ALA A 6 -8.39 16.52 -40.29
C ALA A 6 -8.96 17.22 -41.52
N GLU A 7 -8.83 16.54 -42.68
CA GLU A 7 -9.47 17.01 -43.94
C GLU A 7 -11.01 17.09 -43.78
N GLY A 8 -11.61 18.12 -44.33
CA GLY A 8 -13.05 18.37 -44.29
C GLY A 8 -13.56 18.94 -42.94
N GLN A 9 -12.67 19.23 -42.02
CA GLN A 9 -13.01 19.82 -40.72
C GLN A 9 -13.07 21.36 -40.83
N THR A 10 -13.97 22.00 -40.07
CA THR A 10 -14.01 23.46 -39.98
C THR A 10 -12.68 23.99 -39.42
N PHE A 11 -12.09 24.98 -40.05
CA PHE A 11 -10.86 25.63 -39.61
C PHE A 11 -10.99 26.14 -38.18
N SER A 12 -10.01 25.81 -37.36
CA SER A 12 -9.89 26.28 -35.97
C SER A 12 -8.45 26.61 -35.67
N GLN A 13 -8.18 27.88 -35.37
CA GLN A 13 -6.86 28.34 -34.96
C GLN A 13 -6.36 27.57 -33.71
N GLN A 14 -7.26 27.25 -32.79
CA GLN A 14 -6.92 26.50 -31.58
C GLN A 14 -6.40 25.10 -31.93
N LEU A 15 -6.99 24.42 -32.92
CA LEU A 15 -6.50 23.09 -33.33
C LEU A 15 -5.16 23.17 -34.05
N VAL A 16 -4.89 24.24 -34.77
CA VAL A 16 -3.59 24.48 -35.40
C VAL A 16 -2.51 24.63 -34.31
N THR A 17 -2.73 25.56 -33.38
CA THR A 17 -1.80 25.77 -32.26
C THR A 17 -1.58 24.50 -31.42
N SER A 18 -2.66 23.76 -31.11
CA SER A 18 -2.55 22.49 -30.41
C SER A 18 -1.78 21.43 -31.21
N THR A 19 -1.85 21.46 -32.55
CA THR A 19 -1.07 20.58 -33.43
C THR A 19 0.43 20.97 -33.40
N GLU A 20 0.74 22.26 -33.47
CA GLU A 20 2.11 22.78 -33.37
C GLU A 20 2.75 22.37 -32.04
N GLU A 21 2.05 22.59 -30.91
CA GLU A 21 2.48 22.21 -29.58
C GLU A 21 2.68 20.69 -29.46
N TYR A 22 1.74 19.89 -29.99
CA TYR A 22 1.83 18.44 -29.97
C TYR A 22 3.04 17.91 -30.74
N MET A 23 3.28 18.46 -31.96
CA MET A 23 4.41 18.08 -32.80
C MET A 23 5.74 18.50 -32.15
N THR A 24 5.83 19.73 -31.63
CA THR A 24 7.00 20.24 -30.91
C THR A 24 7.33 19.38 -29.69
N ARG A 25 6.31 19.02 -28.90
CA ARG A 25 6.46 18.12 -27.74
C ARG A 25 6.93 16.72 -28.18
N ARG A 26 6.38 16.21 -29.27
CA ARG A 26 6.79 14.90 -29.79
C ARG A 26 8.25 14.89 -30.24
N LEU A 27 8.70 15.94 -30.94
CA LEU A 27 10.09 16.13 -31.34
C LEU A 27 10.99 16.29 -30.11
N GLY A 28 10.57 17.07 -29.11
CA GLY A 28 11.29 17.21 -27.84
C GLY A 28 11.47 15.89 -27.09
N ASN A 29 10.54 14.94 -27.20
CA ASN A 29 10.68 13.62 -26.61
C ASN A 29 11.71 12.73 -27.32
N GLU A 30 12.05 13.05 -28.56
CA GLU A 30 13.07 12.35 -29.36
C GLU A 30 14.45 13.06 -29.34
N GLY A 31 14.56 14.13 -28.54
CA GLY A 31 15.79 14.89 -28.36
C GLY A 31 15.87 16.21 -29.12
N TYR A 32 14.85 16.59 -29.87
CA TYR A 32 14.83 17.85 -30.62
C TYR A 32 14.17 18.95 -29.78
N ASN A 33 14.83 19.35 -28.69
CA ASN A 33 14.26 20.29 -27.71
C ASN A 33 14.09 21.72 -28.21
N PHE A 34 14.78 22.08 -29.28
CA PHE A 34 14.71 23.40 -29.91
C PHE A 34 13.94 23.39 -31.24
N ALA A 35 13.20 22.29 -31.50
CA ALA A 35 12.38 22.18 -32.70
C ALA A 35 11.34 23.30 -32.76
N LYS A 36 11.18 23.85 -33.96
CA LYS A 36 10.16 24.87 -34.28
C LYS A 36 9.16 24.25 -35.24
N VAL A 37 7.89 24.34 -34.92
CA VAL A 37 6.80 23.93 -35.78
C VAL A 37 5.90 25.14 -36.00
N THR A 38 5.64 25.47 -37.27
CA THR A 38 4.78 26.59 -37.63
C THR A 38 3.75 26.14 -38.65
N GLY A 39 2.48 26.31 -38.35
CA GLY A 39 1.36 26.03 -39.24
C GLY A 39 0.95 27.32 -40.01
N ILE A 40 0.98 27.26 -41.32
CA ILE A 40 0.59 28.37 -42.16
C ILE A 40 -0.73 28.01 -42.90
N PRO A 41 -1.82 28.73 -42.62
CA PRO A 41 -3.07 28.58 -43.37
C PRO A 41 -2.96 29.31 -44.71
N GLU A 42 -3.25 28.60 -45.79
CA GLU A 42 -3.44 29.19 -47.12
C GLU A 42 -4.93 29.14 -47.48
N VAL A 43 -5.52 30.31 -47.65
CA VAL A 43 -6.95 30.45 -47.99
C VAL A 43 -7.10 30.41 -49.53
N GLU A 44 -7.88 29.46 -50.04
CA GLU A 44 -8.24 29.43 -51.47
C GLU A 44 -9.35 30.41 -51.74
N GLU A 45 -9.04 31.48 -52.49
CA GLU A 45 -10.04 32.49 -52.91
C GLU A 45 -11.12 31.85 -53.75
N GLY A 46 -12.37 31.90 -53.29
CA GLY A 46 -13.57 31.43 -54.02
C GLY A 46 -14.17 30.09 -53.51
N ASN A 47 -13.46 29.27 -52.77
CA ASN A 47 -13.96 27.94 -52.35
C ASN A 47 -14.27 27.79 -50.86
N ASN A 48 -14.03 28.82 -50.03
CA ASN A 48 -14.11 28.76 -48.55
C ASN A 48 -13.32 27.57 -47.95
N VAL A 49 -12.24 27.17 -48.61
CA VAL A 49 -11.35 26.09 -48.19
C VAL A 49 -10.04 26.68 -47.74
N VAL A 50 -9.50 26.14 -46.61
CA VAL A 50 -8.18 26.51 -46.05
C VAL A 50 -7.27 25.30 -46.16
N SER A 51 -6.17 25.45 -46.91
CA SER A 51 -5.10 24.45 -46.98
C SER A 51 -4.09 24.73 -45.84
N MET A 52 -3.78 23.72 -45.05
CA MET A 52 -2.83 23.84 -43.91
C MET A 52 -1.49 23.24 -44.25
N LYS A 53 -0.43 24.05 -44.14
CA LYS A 53 0.95 23.60 -44.29
C LYS A 53 1.70 23.73 -42.96
N PHE A 54 2.29 22.63 -42.48
CA PHE A 54 3.11 22.65 -41.30
C PHE A 54 4.60 22.59 -41.68
N PHE A 55 5.33 23.63 -41.33
CA PHE A 55 6.79 23.67 -41.49
C PHE A 55 7.45 23.23 -40.21
N VAL A 56 8.34 22.26 -40.31
CA VAL A 56 9.05 21.67 -39.18
C VAL A 56 10.54 21.91 -39.36
N ASP A 57 11.12 22.68 -38.47
CA ASP A 57 12.57 22.80 -38.31
C ASP A 57 12.97 22.04 -37.02
N PRO A 58 13.53 20.83 -37.12
CA PRO A 58 13.87 20.05 -35.96
C PRO A 58 15.09 20.59 -35.21
N GLY A 59 15.94 21.38 -35.85
CA GLY A 59 17.22 21.78 -35.28
C GLY A 59 18.18 20.62 -35.06
N LYS A 60 19.18 20.79 -34.18
CA LYS A 60 20.09 19.72 -33.76
C LYS A 60 19.49 18.86 -32.67
N ARG A 61 19.79 17.56 -32.69
CA ARG A 61 19.42 16.64 -31.61
C ARG A 61 20.26 16.94 -30.38
N THR A 62 19.61 17.12 -29.25
CA THR A 62 20.20 17.55 -27.98
C THR A 62 20.39 16.35 -27.05
N TYR A 63 21.53 16.29 -26.39
CA TYR A 63 21.90 15.27 -25.42
C TYR A 63 22.08 15.88 -24.03
N VAL A 64 21.77 15.10 -22.99
CA VAL A 64 21.99 15.51 -21.60
C VAL A 64 23.45 15.25 -21.25
N ARG A 65 24.19 16.31 -20.91
CA ARG A 65 25.57 16.20 -20.45
C ARG A 65 25.62 15.72 -19.00
N ARG A 66 24.89 16.38 -18.11
CA ARG A 66 24.90 16.11 -16.67
C ARG A 66 23.54 16.38 -16.05
N ILE A 67 23.21 15.62 -15.01
CA ILE A 67 22.06 15.85 -14.14
C ILE A 67 22.58 16.25 -12.76
N SER A 68 22.17 17.41 -12.26
CA SER A 68 22.55 17.95 -10.97
C SER A 68 21.35 18.27 -10.10
N PHE A 69 21.56 18.22 -8.79
CA PHE A 69 20.52 18.48 -7.80
C PHE A 69 20.98 19.64 -6.89
N LYS A 70 20.02 20.49 -6.51
CA LYS A 70 20.22 21.60 -5.58
C LYS A 70 19.09 21.59 -4.54
N GLY A 71 19.41 22.01 -3.31
CA GLY A 71 18.41 22.13 -2.24
C GLY A 71 18.20 20.87 -1.39
N ASN A 72 18.81 19.74 -1.73
CA ASN A 72 18.78 18.51 -0.97
C ASN A 72 19.82 18.49 0.16
N MET A 73 19.57 19.24 1.23
CA MET A 73 20.52 19.39 2.34
C MET A 73 20.59 18.17 3.26
N ARG A 74 19.46 17.45 3.43
CA ARG A 74 19.34 16.25 4.26
C ARG A 74 19.30 14.97 3.44
N THR A 75 18.62 15.03 2.29
CA THR A 75 18.41 13.86 1.44
C THR A 75 19.67 13.59 0.60
N ALA A 76 20.14 12.36 0.63
CA ALA A 76 21.30 11.94 -0.13
C ALA A 76 21.04 12.03 -1.65
N ASP A 77 22.05 12.39 -2.42
CA ASP A 77 21.97 12.52 -3.89
C ASP A 77 21.46 11.25 -4.59
N ASP A 78 21.87 10.08 -4.09
CA ASP A 78 21.45 8.78 -4.60
C ASP A 78 19.92 8.59 -4.54
N VAL A 79 19.27 9.20 -3.55
CA VAL A 79 17.81 9.13 -3.39
C VAL A 79 17.09 9.89 -4.51
N LEU A 80 17.63 11.02 -4.94
CA LEU A 80 17.10 11.79 -6.05
C LEU A 80 17.46 11.11 -7.39
N ARG A 81 18.71 10.68 -7.52
CA ARG A 81 19.25 10.08 -8.75
C ARG A 81 18.52 8.83 -9.19
N ARG A 82 18.13 7.95 -8.27
CA ARG A 82 17.34 6.73 -8.57
C ARG A 82 15.92 7.01 -9.08
N GLU A 83 15.40 8.21 -8.83
CA GLU A 83 14.09 8.62 -9.35
C GLU A 83 14.15 9.15 -10.78
N MET A 84 15.33 9.33 -11.33
CA MET A 84 15.49 9.86 -12.69
C MET A 84 15.06 8.87 -13.75
N ARG A 85 14.34 9.36 -14.76
CA ARG A 85 13.97 8.63 -15.97
C ARG A 85 14.77 9.10 -17.18
N GLN A 86 15.26 10.33 -17.11
CA GLN A 86 16.26 10.83 -18.05
C GLN A 86 17.62 10.37 -17.58
N MET A 87 18.44 9.87 -18.51
CA MET A 87 19.81 9.46 -18.24
C MET A 87 20.79 10.48 -18.82
N GLU A 88 21.96 10.62 -18.19
CA GLU A 88 23.09 11.34 -18.73
C GLU A 88 23.59 10.66 -20.02
N SER A 89 24.19 11.42 -20.91
CA SER A 89 24.69 10.94 -22.23
C SER A 89 23.63 10.37 -23.16
N SER A 90 22.35 10.51 -22.83
CA SER A 90 21.22 10.07 -23.67
C SER A 90 20.53 11.27 -24.32
N PRO A 91 19.76 11.05 -25.41
CA PRO A 91 18.94 12.11 -25.99
C PRO A 91 18.01 12.71 -24.95
N ALA A 92 17.97 14.03 -24.90
CA ALA A 92 17.14 14.76 -23.95
C ALA A 92 15.67 14.59 -24.31
N SER A 93 14.87 14.04 -23.40
CA SER A 93 13.44 13.85 -23.57
C SER A 93 12.66 14.70 -22.59
N ALA A 94 11.92 15.68 -23.09
CA ALA A 94 11.10 16.56 -22.26
C ALA A 94 10.13 15.78 -21.35
N SER A 95 9.55 14.69 -21.87
CA SER A 95 8.65 13.85 -21.06
C SER A 95 9.37 13.08 -19.95
N LYS A 96 10.58 12.57 -20.19
CA LYS A 96 11.36 11.87 -19.16
C LYS A 96 11.86 12.82 -18.08
N ILE A 97 12.27 14.03 -18.47
CA ILE A 97 12.68 15.09 -17.53
C ILE A 97 11.49 15.47 -16.63
N GLU A 98 10.32 15.71 -17.22
CA GLU A 98 9.10 16.02 -16.47
C GLU A 98 8.64 14.84 -15.59
N GLN A 99 8.71 13.62 -16.08
CA GLN A 99 8.44 12.43 -15.25
C GLN A 99 9.37 12.35 -14.04
N SER A 100 10.66 12.66 -14.22
CA SER A 100 11.63 12.69 -13.13
C SER A 100 11.26 13.73 -12.09
N ARG A 101 10.87 14.94 -12.52
CA ARG A 101 10.39 16.00 -11.64
C ARG A 101 9.17 15.56 -10.82
N VAL A 102 8.16 15.01 -11.49
CA VAL A 102 6.94 14.51 -10.82
C VAL A 102 7.26 13.37 -9.85
N ARG A 103 8.24 12.52 -10.16
CA ARG A 103 8.66 11.45 -9.25
C ARG A 103 9.30 12.00 -7.98
N LEU A 104 10.13 13.04 -8.09
CA LEU A 104 10.69 13.72 -6.91
C LEU A 104 9.58 14.30 -6.02
N GLU A 105 8.58 14.95 -6.59
CA GLU A 105 7.45 15.46 -5.81
C GLU A 105 6.63 14.34 -5.12
N ARG A 106 6.51 13.18 -5.77
CA ARG A 106 5.79 12.02 -5.20
C ARG A 106 6.48 11.34 -4.03
N LEU A 107 7.77 11.58 -3.82
CA LEU A 107 8.49 11.04 -2.67
C LEU A 107 7.92 11.54 -1.33
N GLY A 108 7.34 12.74 -1.32
CA GLY A 108 6.72 13.33 -0.13
C GLY A 108 7.69 14.04 0.81
N PHE A 109 9.00 14.03 0.54
CA PHE A 109 9.99 14.80 1.31
C PHE A 109 10.35 16.14 0.68
N PHE A 110 9.78 16.46 -0.47
CA PHE A 110 9.94 17.74 -1.14
C PHE A 110 8.60 18.43 -1.27
N SER A 111 8.53 19.69 -0.85
CA SER A 111 7.36 20.55 -1.04
C SER A 111 7.21 20.98 -2.49
N ARG A 112 8.35 21.13 -3.17
CA ARG A 112 8.45 21.58 -4.56
C ARG A 112 9.65 20.96 -5.22
N ALA A 113 9.52 20.62 -6.51
CA ALA A 113 10.62 20.27 -7.39
C ALA A 113 10.48 21.04 -8.70
N THR A 114 11.51 21.79 -9.08
CA THR A 114 11.60 22.49 -10.36
C THR A 114 12.75 21.91 -11.18
N VAL A 115 12.71 22.12 -12.49
CA VAL A 115 13.75 21.66 -13.39
C VAL A 115 14.08 22.74 -14.41
N GLU A 116 15.35 22.99 -14.60
CA GLU A 116 15.87 23.85 -15.64
C GLU A 116 16.78 23.05 -16.58
N THR A 117 16.81 23.43 -17.85
CA THR A 117 17.59 22.75 -18.89
C THR A 117 18.48 23.73 -19.63
N PRO A 118 19.50 24.34 -18.94
CA PRO A 118 20.38 25.30 -19.57
C PRO A 118 21.25 24.65 -20.66
N GLN A 119 21.38 25.35 -21.77
CA GLN A 119 22.28 24.94 -22.86
C GLN A 119 23.74 25.10 -22.41
N VAL A 120 24.57 24.14 -22.77
CA VAL A 120 26.01 24.21 -22.44
C VAL A 120 26.72 25.20 -23.35
N ALA A 121 27.42 26.15 -22.74
CA ALA A 121 28.17 27.19 -23.51
C ALA A 121 29.15 26.53 -24.49
N GLY A 122 29.08 26.94 -25.75
CA GLY A 122 29.93 26.44 -26.84
C GLY A 122 29.51 25.11 -27.46
N HIS A 123 28.36 24.54 -27.02
CA HIS A 123 27.81 23.31 -27.57
C HIS A 123 26.29 23.47 -27.85
N ASP A 124 25.91 23.42 -29.14
CA ASP A 124 24.50 23.57 -29.54
C ASP A 124 23.69 22.31 -29.35
N ASP A 125 24.34 21.16 -29.08
CA ASP A 125 23.79 19.84 -28.98
C ASP A 125 23.81 19.25 -27.56
N LEU A 126 24.24 20.04 -26.56
CA LEU A 126 24.33 19.64 -25.18
C LEU A 126 23.51 20.53 -24.25
N ILE A 127 22.80 19.91 -23.33
CA ILE A 127 22.15 20.59 -22.21
C ILE A 127 22.54 19.95 -20.88
N ASP A 128 22.54 20.75 -19.82
CA ASP A 128 22.51 20.25 -18.45
C ASP A 128 21.06 20.18 -17.97
N VAL A 129 20.78 19.26 -17.05
CA VAL A 129 19.46 19.18 -16.38
C VAL A 129 19.70 19.47 -14.90
N GLU A 130 19.16 20.57 -14.43
CA GLU A 130 19.30 21.00 -13.04
C GLU A 130 17.94 20.88 -12.32
N PHE A 131 17.87 19.98 -11.35
CA PHE A 131 16.71 19.88 -10.47
C PHE A 131 16.99 20.69 -9.21
N GLU A 132 16.06 21.58 -8.89
CA GLU A 132 16.05 22.31 -7.62
C GLU A 132 14.87 21.83 -6.79
N VAL A 133 15.15 21.38 -5.56
CA VAL A 133 14.17 20.84 -4.64
C VAL A 133 14.12 21.66 -3.35
N GLU A 134 12.92 21.80 -2.80
CA GLU A 134 12.69 22.37 -1.48
C GLU A 134 12.31 21.27 -0.52
N GLU A 135 13.17 20.94 0.44
CA GLU A 135 12.89 19.89 1.43
C GLU A 135 11.79 20.31 2.40
N GLN A 136 10.94 19.35 2.72
CA GLN A 136 9.95 19.47 3.79
C GLN A 136 10.12 18.34 4.82
N SER A 137 9.41 18.45 5.95
CA SER A 137 9.41 17.37 6.93
C SER A 137 8.83 16.09 6.34
N SER A 138 9.61 15.02 6.37
CA SER A 138 9.24 13.67 5.95
C SER A 138 8.70 12.83 7.10
N GLY A 139 8.86 13.32 8.34
CA GLY A 139 8.38 12.67 9.55
C GLY A 139 7.06 13.24 10.04
N SER A 140 6.29 12.36 10.66
CA SER A 140 5.07 12.73 11.39
C SER A 140 5.05 12.03 12.74
N ILE A 141 4.66 12.78 13.76
CA ILE A 141 4.41 12.27 15.13
C ILE A 141 2.95 12.56 15.43
N GLY A 142 2.18 11.53 15.72
CA GLY A 142 0.80 11.63 16.15
C GLY A 142 0.67 11.05 17.56
N ALA A 143 0.04 11.79 18.47
CA ALA A 143 -0.39 11.27 19.75
C ALA A 143 -1.91 11.42 19.85
N SER A 144 -2.58 10.38 20.29
CA SER A 144 -4.03 10.39 20.52
C SER A 144 -4.34 10.00 21.96
N PHE A 145 -5.32 10.66 22.52
CA PHE A 145 -5.86 10.39 23.82
C PHE A 145 -7.38 10.42 23.71
N GLY A 146 -8.03 9.39 24.20
CA GLY A 146 -9.47 9.29 24.16
C GLY A 146 -10.01 8.47 25.33
N TYR A 147 -11.32 8.58 25.56
CA TYR A 147 -12.04 7.74 26.48
C TYR A 147 -13.34 7.29 25.84
N ALA A 148 -13.59 5.99 25.88
CA ALA A 148 -14.86 5.41 25.48
C ALA A 148 -15.39 4.50 26.60
N GLN A 149 -16.70 4.42 26.75
CA GLN A 149 -17.31 3.70 27.87
C GLN A 149 -16.89 2.22 27.86
N ASP A 150 -16.84 1.60 26.68
CA ASP A 150 -16.53 0.18 26.52
C ASP A 150 -15.01 -0.08 26.39
N ALA A 151 -14.27 0.83 25.77
CA ALA A 151 -12.83 0.69 25.53
C ALA A 151 -11.95 1.33 26.61
N GLY A 152 -12.55 2.02 27.59
CA GLY A 152 -11.83 2.74 28.65
C GLY A 152 -10.96 3.87 28.10
N LEU A 153 -9.79 4.03 28.69
CA LEU A 153 -8.79 4.99 28.25
C LEU A 153 -8.10 4.47 27.00
N ILE A 154 -8.05 5.27 25.94
CA ILE A 154 -7.39 4.95 24.68
C ILE A 154 -6.17 5.85 24.53
N LEU A 155 -5.01 5.26 24.40
CA LEU A 155 -3.74 5.94 24.18
C LEU A 155 -3.16 5.48 22.86
N GLY A 156 -2.74 6.43 22.01
CA GLY A 156 -2.06 6.13 20.77
C GLY A 156 -0.84 7.00 20.55
N LEU A 157 0.24 6.39 20.10
CA LEU A 157 1.43 7.06 19.60
C LEU A 157 1.78 6.48 18.24
N ASN A 158 1.85 7.34 17.23
CA ASN A 158 2.30 6.99 15.90
C ASN A 158 3.49 7.86 15.54
N LEU A 159 4.59 7.24 15.17
CA LEU A 159 5.78 7.89 14.65
C LEU A 159 6.07 7.29 13.28
N GLN A 160 6.16 8.12 12.27
CA GLN A 160 6.54 7.70 10.92
C GLN A 160 7.58 8.66 10.37
N GLU A 161 8.62 8.11 9.77
CA GLU A 161 9.66 8.85 9.06
C GLU A 161 9.86 8.19 7.69
N ASP A 162 9.56 8.93 6.61
CA ASP A 162 9.62 8.41 5.24
C ASP A 162 11.01 8.58 4.59
N ASN A 163 11.85 9.43 5.19
CA ASN A 163 13.22 9.69 4.73
C ASN A 163 14.23 9.57 5.88
N PHE A 164 14.26 8.40 6.52
CA PHE A 164 15.09 8.17 7.69
C PHE A 164 16.57 8.45 7.40
N MET A 165 17.14 9.41 8.12
CA MET A 165 18.53 9.89 7.95
C MET A 165 18.86 10.29 6.51
N GLY A 166 17.91 10.79 5.73
CA GLY A 166 18.12 11.22 4.35
C GLY A 166 18.34 10.10 3.33
N THR A 167 18.12 8.84 3.72
CA THR A 167 18.39 7.67 2.86
C THR A 167 17.18 7.22 2.04
N GLY A 168 16.03 7.89 2.18
CA GLY A 168 14.76 7.52 1.55
C GLY A 168 14.18 6.21 2.07
N LYS A 169 14.68 5.69 3.20
CA LYS A 169 14.13 4.53 3.89
C LYS A 169 13.01 4.98 4.83
N ARG A 170 12.02 4.13 5.01
CA ARG A 170 10.88 4.39 5.89
C ARG A 170 11.01 3.64 7.18
N VAL A 171 10.73 4.32 8.28
CA VAL A 171 10.65 3.74 9.62
C VAL A 171 9.34 4.17 10.24
N GLY A 172 8.60 3.23 10.81
CA GLY A 172 7.33 3.48 11.48
C GLY A 172 7.28 2.75 12.82
N ILE A 173 6.76 3.45 13.84
CA ILE A 173 6.43 2.88 15.15
C ILE A 173 4.99 3.24 15.42
N ASN A 174 4.18 2.25 15.79
CA ASN A 174 2.81 2.45 16.16
C ASN A 174 2.55 1.75 17.50
N LEU A 175 2.11 2.51 18.49
CA LEU A 175 1.79 2.05 19.82
C LEU A 175 0.35 2.50 20.12
N ASN A 176 -0.55 1.54 20.23
CA ASN A 176 -1.93 1.79 20.64
C ASN A 176 -2.26 0.91 21.85
N SER A 177 -2.86 1.49 22.85
CA SER A 177 -3.30 0.81 24.07
C SER A 177 -4.71 1.25 24.43
N SER A 178 -5.55 0.29 24.76
CA SER A 178 -6.89 0.48 25.29
C SER A 178 -7.19 -0.63 26.31
N LYS A 179 -8.33 -0.56 26.98
CA LYS A 179 -8.73 -1.56 27.97
C LYS A 179 -8.80 -2.97 27.39
N TYR A 180 -9.20 -3.11 26.13
CA TYR A 180 -9.42 -4.42 25.48
C TYR A 180 -8.38 -4.77 24.41
N GLN A 181 -7.52 -3.82 24.00
CA GLN A 181 -6.57 -4.09 22.94
C GLN A 181 -5.29 -3.27 23.06
N ASP A 182 -4.16 -3.97 23.00
CA ASP A 182 -2.83 -3.40 22.84
C ASP A 182 -2.25 -3.80 21.49
N ILE A 183 -1.73 -2.81 20.75
CA ILE A 183 -1.06 -3.03 19.46
C ILE A 183 0.26 -2.27 19.45
N TYR A 184 1.35 -2.99 19.34
CA TYR A 184 2.69 -2.43 19.19
C TYR A 184 3.27 -2.92 17.88
N SER A 185 3.71 -2.02 17.01
CA SER A 185 4.33 -2.42 15.75
C SER A 185 5.52 -1.55 15.37
N PHE A 186 6.49 -2.17 14.76
CA PHE A 186 7.66 -1.55 14.17
C PHE A 186 7.75 -1.95 12.70
N ASN A 187 7.85 -0.97 11.81
CA ASN A 187 7.92 -1.17 10.38
C ASN A 187 9.20 -0.51 9.83
N TYR A 188 9.93 -1.24 9.01
CA TYR A 188 11.04 -0.71 8.25
C TYR A 188 10.89 -1.07 6.79
N THR A 189 11.13 -0.13 5.88
CA THR A 189 11.08 -0.38 4.44
C THR A 189 12.20 0.37 3.72
N ASN A 190 12.99 -0.37 2.95
CA ASN A 190 13.88 0.18 1.95
C ASN A 190 13.21 0.08 0.57
N PRO A 191 12.74 1.17 -0.03
CA PRO A 191 12.02 1.15 -1.32
C PRO A 191 12.91 0.79 -2.50
N TYR A 192 14.22 0.96 -2.38
CA TYR A 192 15.23 0.61 -3.37
C TYR A 192 16.31 -0.26 -2.72
N PHE A 193 15.95 -1.50 -2.44
CA PHE A 193 16.91 -2.50 -1.95
C PHE A 193 17.86 -2.94 -3.08
N THR A 194 17.35 -2.97 -4.32
CA THR A 194 18.12 -3.14 -5.54
C THR A 194 17.99 -1.90 -6.42
N GLU A 195 18.91 -1.73 -7.37
CA GLU A 195 18.91 -0.61 -8.33
C GLU A 195 17.66 -0.63 -9.22
N ASP A 196 17.10 -1.79 -9.50
CA ASP A 196 15.86 -1.98 -10.29
C ASP A 196 14.59 -1.56 -9.54
N GLY A 197 14.71 -1.10 -8.28
CA GLY A 197 13.59 -0.61 -7.48
C GLY A 197 12.80 -1.71 -6.77
N VAL A 198 13.41 -2.90 -6.55
CA VAL A 198 12.85 -3.89 -5.63
C VAL A 198 12.89 -3.34 -4.22
N SER A 199 11.74 -3.27 -3.57
CA SER A 199 11.68 -2.89 -2.16
C SER A 199 11.83 -4.10 -1.25
N ARG A 200 12.48 -3.88 -0.09
CA ARG A 200 12.55 -4.84 1.02
C ARG A 200 12.13 -4.15 2.31
N GLY A 201 11.24 -4.77 3.05
CA GLY A 201 10.82 -4.31 4.35
C GLY A 201 10.71 -5.44 5.35
N PHE A 202 10.66 -5.09 6.63
CA PHE A 202 10.27 -6.00 7.69
C PHE A 202 9.32 -5.30 8.63
N ASN A 203 8.44 -6.10 9.21
CA ASN A 203 7.45 -5.69 10.20
C ASN A 203 7.61 -6.60 11.42
N LEU A 204 7.59 -6.00 12.60
CA LEU A 204 7.50 -6.71 13.87
C LEU A 204 6.25 -6.19 14.57
N PHE A 205 5.45 -7.07 15.15
CA PHE A 205 4.27 -6.64 15.88
C PHE A 205 3.96 -7.54 17.06
N TYR A 206 3.34 -6.91 18.04
CA TYR A 206 2.65 -7.56 19.15
C TYR A 206 1.23 -7.02 19.17
N ARG A 207 0.27 -7.91 19.34
CA ARG A 207 -1.14 -7.59 19.53
C ARG A 207 -1.71 -8.45 20.64
N SER A 208 -2.26 -7.79 21.64
CA SER A 208 -3.09 -8.40 22.68
C SER A 208 -4.53 -7.94 22.49
N THR A 209 -5.49 -8.85 22.57
CA THR A 209 -6.92 -8.50 22.49
C THR A 209 -7.67 -9.28 23.54
N ASP A 210 -8.19 -8.58 24.53
CA ASP A 210 -9.03 -9.14 25.59
C ASP A 210 -10.52 -8.82 25.32
N LEU A 211 -11.20 -9.80 24.76
CA LEU A 211 -12.62 -9.65 24.40
C LEU A 211 -13.56 -9.71 25.61
N SER A 212 -13.06 -10.20 26.77
CA SER A 212 -13.86 -10.25 28.01
C SER A 212 -14.13 -8.85 28.55
N GLU A 213 -13.21 -7.91 28.34
CA GLU A 213 -13.32 -6.52 28.79
C GLU A 213 -14.43 -5.73 28.08
N VAL A 214 -14.86 -6.18 26.91
CA VAL A 214 -15.96 -5.59 26.12
C VAL A 214 -17.22 -6.48 26.06
N ASN A 215 -17.25 -7.55 26.86
CA ASN A 215 -18.36 -8.51 26.95
C ASN A 215 -18.77 -9.16 25.60
N VAL A 216 -17.79 -9.36 24.71
CA VAL A 216 -18.01 -10.02 23.42
C VAL A 216 -17.74 -11.51 23.51
N ALA A 217 -16.64 -11.89 24.18
CA ALA A 217 -16.26 -13.28 24.40
C ALA A 217 -15.37 -13.37 25.64
N SER A 218 -15.29 -14.55 26.26
CA SER A 218 -14.51 -14.77 27.47
C SER A 218 -13.15 -15.38 27.16
N TYR A 219 -12.36 -14.74 26.26
CA TYR A 219 -10.98 -15.15 25.98
C TYR A 219 -10.11 -13.96 25.60
N THR A 220 -8.82 -14.12 25.81
CA THR A 220 -7.76 -13.19 25.41
C THR A 220 -6.92 -13.84 24.31
N THR A 221 -6.50 -13.06 23.34
CA THR A 221 -5.61 -13.50 22.26
C THR A 221 -4.37 -12.64 22.25
N ASP A 222 -3.20 -13.27 22.43
CA ASP A 222 -1.90 -12.63 22.32
C ASP A 222 -1.18 -13.10 21.07
N THR A 223 -0.81 -12.20 20.19
CA THR A 223 -0.15 -12.53 18.92
C THR A 223 1.17 -11.77 18.79
N TYR A 224 2.24 -12.50 18.61
CA TYR A 224 3.55 -11.98 18.24
C TYR A 224 3.81 -12.32 16.78
N GLY A 225 4.38 -11.40 16.04
CA GLY A 225 4.66 -11.71 14.65
C GLY A 225 5.79 -10.90 14.05
N ALA A 226 6.38 -11.51 13.03
CA ALA A 226 7.38 -10.89 12.16
C ALA A 226 7.07 -11.19 10.71
N ALA A 227 7.29 -10.23 9.84
CA ALA A 227 7.13 -10.44 8.40
C ALA A 227 8.27 -9.78 7.62
N LEU A 228 8.73 -10.46 6.58
CA LEU A 228 9.69 -9.95 5.60
C LEU A 228 8.95 -9.73 4.28
N ASN A 229 8.99 -8.49 3.80
CA ASN A 229 8.21 -8.06 2.66
C ASN A 229 9.12 -7.66 1.49
N PHE A 230 8.76 -8.07 0.29
CA PHE A 230 9.41 -7.68 -0.96
C PHE A 230 8.37 -7.09 -1.91
N GLY A 231 8.75 -6.03 -2.64
CA GLY A 231 7.89 -5.43 -3.66
C GLY A 231 8.65 -5.22 -4.94
N TYR A 232 8.16 -5.76 -6.04
CA TYR A 232 8.74 -5.64 -7.37
C TYR A 232 7.87 -4.73 -8.26
N PRO A 233 8.40 -3.59 -8.76
CA PRO A 233 7.68 -2.72 -9.68
C PRO A 233 7.67 -3.34 -11.09
N ILE A 234 6.49 -3.74 -11.60
CA ILE A 234 6.35 -4.22 -12.99
C ILE A 234 6.28 -3.04 -13.95
N LYS A 235 5.51 -2.01 -13.56
CA LYS A 235 5.29 -0.77 -14.30
C LYS A 235 5.15 0.38 -13.31
N GLU A 236 5.15 1.62 -13.81
CA GLU A 236 4.90 2.80 -12.97
C GLU A 236 3.60 2.73 -12.15
N THR A 237 2.61 2.00 -12.66
CA THR A 237 1.29 1.85 -12.03
C THR A 237 1.03 0.47 -11.44
N GLN A 238 1.96 -0.49 -11.57
CA GLN A 238 1.75 -1.88 -11.17
C GLN A 238 2.91 -2.41 -10.34
N ARG A 239 2.59 -3.12 -9.26
CA ARG A 239 3.57 -3.73 -8.36
C ARG A 239 3.14 -5.14 -7.97
N LEU A 240 4.11 -6.06 -7.91
CA LEU A 240 3.97 -7.34 -7.22
C LEU A 240 4.54 -7.23 -5.82
N GLY A 241 3.92 -7.90 -4.87
CA GLY A 241 4.40 -8.02 -3.50
C GLY A 241 4.50 -9.49 -3.09
N PHE A 242 5.54 -9.81 -2.33
CA PHE A 242 5.72 -11.10 -1.69
C PHE A 242 6.04 -10.86 -0.21
N SER A 243 5.39 -11.60 0.68
CA SER A 243 5.63 -11.53 2.11
C SER A 243 5.79 -12.92 2.68
N PHE A 244 6.77 -13.06 3.57
CA PHE A 244 6.95 -14.23 4.41
C PHE A 244 6.70 -13.80 5.84
N GLY A 245 5.69 -14.38 6.47
CA GLY A 245 5.28 -14.07 7.83
C GLY A 245 5.49 -15.27 8.76
N ILE A 246 5.78 -14.98 10.01
CA ILE A 246 5.70 -15.91 11.13
C ILE A 246 4.89 -15.22 12.21
N SER A 247 3.95 -15.92 12.79
CA SER A 247 3.18 -15.43 13.93
C SER A 247 2.93 -16.57 14.90
N ASP A 248 3.04 -16.24 16.16
CA ASP A 248 2.71 -17.09 17.28
C ASP A 248 1.51 -16.48 17.99
N THR A 249 0.44 -17.24 18.14
CA THR A 249 -0.82 -16.78 18.71
C THR A 249 -1.18 -17.68 19.87
N GLU A 250 -1.25 -17.10 21.06
CA GLU A 250 -1.70 -17.73 22.29
C GLU A 250 -3.16 -17.29 22.56
N ILE A 251 -4.01 -18.24 22.86
CA ILE A 251 -5.41 -18.02 23.23
C ILE A 251 -5.60 -18.45 24.67
N THR A 252 -5.90 -17.52 25.54
CA THR A 252 -6.18 -17.77 26.96
C THR A 252 -7.67 -17.71 27.20
N ALA A 253 -8.28 -18.84 27.56
CA ALA A 253 -9.69 -18.91 27.94
C ALA A 253 -9.92 -18.19 29.27
N GLY A 254 -10.94 -17.35 29.33
CA GLY A 254 -11.37 -16.71 30.55
C GLY A 254 -12.13 -17.69 31.45
N ARG A 255 -12.28 -17.33 32.74
CA ARG A 255 -12.90 -18.16 33.79
C ARG A 255 -14.31 -18.67 33.44
N TYR A 256 -15.02 -17.97 32.56
CA TYR A 256 -16.38 -18.31 32.13
C TYR A 256 -16.45 -18.58 30.63
N ALA A 257 -15.32 -18.95 30.01
CA ALA A 257 -15.31 -19.33 28.60
C ALA A 257 -16.08 -20.64 28.42
N VAL A 258 -17.02 -20.62 27.47
CA VAL A 258 -17.85 -21.77 27.13
C VAL A 258 -17.97 -21.85 25.61
N GLN A 259 -18.08 -23.07 25.12
CA GLN A 259 -18.33 -23.34 23.72
C GLN A 259 -19.72 -23.96 23.55
N GLU A 260 -20.53 -23.41 22.64
CA GLU A 260 -21.78 -24.02 22.23
C GLU A 260 -21.50 -24.96 21.06
N ILE A 261 -21.86 -26.25 21.23
CA ILE A 261 -21.65 -27.25 20.20
C ILE A 261 -22.94 -28.02 19.99
N LYS A 262 -23.14 -28.43 18.76
CA LYS A 262 -24.31 -29.29 18.44
C LYS A 262 -24.08 -30.69 19.01
N ALA A 263 -25.06 -31.22 19.71
CA ALA A 263 -25.01 -32.55 20.25
C ALA A 263 -24.68 -33.61 19.17
N SER A 264 -23.73 -34.47 19.46
CA SER A 264 -23.33 -35.61 18.63
C SER A 264 -23.21 -36.87 19.51
N PRO A 265 -23.29 -38.09 18.95
CA PRO A 265 -23.11 -39.30 19.73
C PRO A 265 -21.78 -39.41 20.50
N ARG A 266 -20.73 -38.69 20.05
CA ARG A 266 -19.43 -38.61 20.75
C ARG A 266 -19.48 -37.72 21.98
N LEU A 267 -20.43 -36.81 22.02
CA LEU A 267 -20.61 -35.87 23.11
C LEU A 267 -21.36 -36.45 24.28
N GLU A 268 -22.23 -37.45 24.05
CA GLU A 268 -22.94 -38.15 25.14
C GLU A 268 -21.93 -38.68 26.16
N GLU A 269 -20.83 -39.27 25.73
CA GLU A 269 -19.78 -39.79 26.59
C GLU A 269 -19.00 -38.69 27.34
N SER A 270 -18.77 -37.55 26.71
CA SER A 270 -18.08 -36.40 27.30
C SER A 270 -18.97 -35.62 28.28
N VAL A 271 -20.27 -35.55 27.99
CA VAL A 271 -21.25 -34.88 28.85
C VAL A 271 -21.51 -35.68 30.11
N ASP A 272 -21.56 -36.99 30.04
CA ASP A 272 -21.67 -37.87 31.21
C ASP A 272 -20.49 -37.64 32.17
N TYR A 273 -19.26 -37.55 31.63
CA TYR A 273 -18.07 -37.27 32.43
C TYR A 273 -18.09 -35.87 33.08
N TRP A 274 -18.59 -34.88 32.35
CA TRP A 274 -18.67 -33.51 32.87
C TRP A 274 -19.72 -33.34 33.95
N PHE A 275 -20.90 -33.95 33.79
CA PHE A 275 -21.94 -33.92 34.83
C PHE A 275 -21.55 -34.71 36.10
N ASP A 276 -20.79 -35.78 35.95
CA ASP A 276 -20.29 -36.57 37.06
C ASP A 276 -19.25 -35.85 37.94
N SER A 277 -18.58 -34.83 37.36
CA SER A 277 -17.53 -34.07 38.03
C SER A 277 -17.97 -32.66 38.50
N THR A 278 -19.16 -32.17 38.15
CA THR A 278 -19.55 -30.77 38.42
C THR A 278 -20.26 -30.66 39.77
N GLN A 279 -19.84 -29.69 40.58
CA GLN A 279 -20.58 -29.27 41.79
C GLN A 279 -21.87 -28.54 41.41
N LEU A 280 -22.96 -28.94 42.04
CA LEU A 280 -24.20 -28.16 41.99
C LEU A 280 -24.03 -26.78 42.65
N GLN A 281 -24.88 -25.82 42.30
CA GLN A 281 -24.81 -24.45 42.81
C GLN A 281 -24.86 -24.34 44.35
N ASP A 282 -25.34 -25.35 45.04
CA ASP A 282 -25.37 -25.45 46.51
C ASP A 282 -24.08 -26.04 47.12
N GLY A 283 -23.08 -26.38 46.29
CA GLY A 283 -21.82 -26.94 46.71
C GLY A 283 -21.81 -28.45 46.92
N THR A 284 -22.87 -29.14 46.58
CA THR A 284 -22.95 -30.61 46.62
C THR A 284 -22.61 -31.19 45.25
N PHE A 285 -22.07 -32.41 45.19
CA PHE A 285 -21.89 -33.14 43.94
C PHE A 285 -23.22 -33.79 43.55
N ALA A 286 -23.60 -33.71 42.28
CA ALA A 286 -24.75 -34.41 41.78
C ALA A 286 -24.53 -35.92 41.89
N ASP A 287 -25.40 -36.61 42.58
CA ASP A 287 -25.47 -38.08 42.49
C ASP A 287 -26.08 -38.43 41.13
N VAL A 288 -25.37 -39.24 40.34
CA VAL A 288 -25.73 -39.58 38.95
C VAL A 288 -27.13 -40.22 38.83
N GLU A 289 -27.66 -40.79 39.91
CA GLU A 289 -28.99 -41.37 39.96
C GLU A 289 -30.14 -40.33 40.10
N GLU A 290 -29.85 -39.09 40.52
CA GLU A 290 -30.85 -38.00 40.68
C GLU A 290 -30.85 -36.99 39.51
N VAL A 291 -29.89 -37.06 38.61
CA VAL A 291 -29.80 -36.13 37.45
C VAL A 291 -30.72 -36.67 36.34
N MET A 292 -31.51 -35.81 35.72
CA MET A 292 -32.32 -36.12 34.55
C MET A 292 -31.57 -37.00 33.57
N PRO A 293 -32.16 -38.11 33.11
CA PRO A 293 -31.56 -38.93 32.09
C PRO A 293 -31.19 -38.03 30.89
N ILE A 294 -29.99 -38.19 30.37
CA ILE A 294 -29.48 -37.43 29.21
C ILE A 294 -30.43 -37.41 28.02
N ALA A 295 -31.25 -38.48 27.89
CA ALA A 295 -32.32 -38.62 26.89
C ALA A 295 -33.42 -37.54 26.99
N ASP A 296 -33.59 -36.87 28.12
CA ASP A 296 -34.66 -35.88 28.33
C ASP A 296 -34.20 -34.42 28.22
N ILE A 297 -32.89 -34.19 28.00
CA ILE A 297 -32.34 -32.87 27.72
C ILE A 297 -32.58 -32.58 26.21
N PRO A 298 -33.20 -31.45 25.83
CA PRO A 298 -33.35 -31.10 24.42
C PRO A 298 -31.97 -30.75 23.82
N PHE A 299 -31.34 -31.72 23.19
CA PHE A 299 -29.97 -31.64 22.64
C PHE A 299 -29.91 -30.98 21.26
N ASP A 300 -30.41 -29.78 21.09
CA ASP A 300 -30.04 -29.03 19.90
C ASP A 300 -28.65 -28.38 20.04
N TYR A 301 -28.30 -27.94 21.24
CA TYR A 301 -27.00 -27.36 21.58
C TYR A 301 -26.63 -27.66 23.04
N LEU A 302 -25.38 -28.02 23.28
CA LEU A 302 -24.79 -28.18 24.60
C LEU A 302 -23.75 -27.09 24.81
N THR A 303 -23.77 -26.46 25.99
CA THR A 303 -22.74 -25.53 26.41
C THR A 303 -21.75 -26.31 27.29
N ILE A 304 -20.49 -26.41 26.85
CA ILE A 304 -19.42 -27.05 27.58
C ILE A 304 -18.35 -26.03 27.96
N PRO A 305 -17.62 -26.26 29.08
CA PRO A 305 -16.42 -25.44 29.35
C PRO A 305 -15.43 -25.51 28.21
N GLU A 306 -14.67 -24.43 27.99
CA GLU A 306 -13.64 -24.39 26.96
C GLU A 306 -12.53 -25.43 27.19
N GLU A 307 -12.32 -25.83 28.43
CA GLU A 307 -11.43 -26.93 28.80
C GLU A 307 -11.76 -28.28 28.13
N LEU A 308 -13.04 -28.48 27.75
CA LEU A 308 -13.51 -29.67 27.02
C LEU A 308 -13.83 -29.33 25.54
N GLY A 309 -13.49 -28.16 25.07
CA GLY A 309 -13.77 -27.64 23.75
C GLY A 309 -12.58 -27.62 22.82
N PHE A 310 -12.58 -26.60 21.96
CA PHE A 310 -11.59 -26.43 20.90
C PHE A 310 -10.14 -26.34 21.44
N LEU A 311 -9.91 -25.61 22.53
CA LEU A 311 -8.57 -25.42 23.11
C LEU A 311 -8.02 -26.69 23.74
N ASP A 312 -8.89 -27.51 24.33
CA ASP A 312 -8.47 -28.80 24.92
C ASP A 312 -8.07 -29.81 23.80
N GLU A 313 -8.79 -29.82 22.70
CA GLU A 313 -8.49 -30.70 21.56
C GLU A 313 -7.28 -30.23 20.73
N ASN A 314 -7.11 -28.91 20.54
CA ASN A 314 -6.15 -28.34 19.58
C ASN A 314 -5.01 -27.55 20.23
N GLY A 315 -5.03 -27.35 21.58
CA GLY A 315 -4.10 -26.53 22.29
C GLY A 315 -4.43 -25.04 22.26
N ASP A 316 -3.67 -24.26 22.97
CA ASP A 316 -3.85 -22.82 23.20
C ASP A 316 -2.85 -21.93 22.42
N ASN A 317 -1.85 -22.55 21.82
CA ASN A 317 -0.79 -21.85 21.11
C ASN A 317 -0.70 -22.33 19.65
N TYR A 318 -0.63 -21.35 18.71
CA TYR A 318 -0.64 -21.61 17.27
C TYR A 318 0.50 -20.87 16.58
N LEU A 319 1.54 -21.61 16.20
CA LEU A 319 2.63 -21.09 15.40
C LEU A 319 2.30 -21.22 13.91
N ASN A 320 2.22 -20.09 13.20
CA ASN A 320 1.87 -20.04 11.80
C ASN A 320 2.98 -19.43 10.96
N TRP A 321 3.32 -20.10 9.87
CA TRP A 321 4.17 -19.61 8.78
C TRP A 321 3.30 -19.28 7.58
N THR A 322 3.38 -18.06 7.10
CA THR A 322 2.53 -17.62 6.00
C THR A 322 3.34 -17.08 4.83
N VAL A 323 2.83 -17.34 3.63
CA VAL A 323 3.31 -16.71 2.40
C VAL A 323 2.19 -15.94 1.78
N THR A 324 2.43 -14.66 1.53
CA THR A 324 1.47 -13.80 0.86
C THR A 324 2.04 -13.36 -0.48
N SER A 325 1.28 -13.55 -1.56
CA SER A 325 1.54 -12.98 -2.88
C SER A 325 0.49 -11.93 -3.18
N SER A 326 0.90 -10.78 -3.66
CA SER A 326 -0.03 -9.69 -3.96
C SER A 326 0.30 -9.01 -5.29
N TRP A 327 -0.73 -8.54 -5.96
CA TRP A 327 -0.62 -7.66 -7.10
C TRP A 327 -1.44 -6.40 -6.84
N SER A 328 -0.88 -5.25 -7.18
CA SER A 328 -1.58 -3.98 -7.07
C SER A 328 -1.38 -3.13 -8.31
N GLN A 329 -2.44 -2.40 -8.68
CA GLN A 329 -2.43 -1.42 -9.77
C GLN A 329 -3.13 -0.15 -9.29
N SER A 330 -2.49 0.99 -9.50
CA SER A 330 -3.10 2.29 -9.20
C SER A 330 -2.86 3.27 -10.34
N THR A 331 -3.95 3.83 -10.86
CA THR A 331 -3.97 4.90 -11.87
C THR A 331 -4.52 6.20 -11.29
N LEU A 332 -4.60 6.29 -9.97
CA LEU A 332 -5.12 7.47 -9.26
C LEU A 332 -4.30 8.71 -9.59
N ASN A 333 -4.99 9.82 -9.84
CA ASN A 333 -4.34 11.09 -10.17
C ASN A 333 -3.64 11.76 -8.97
N ARG A 334 -3.98 11.36 -7.73
CA ARG A 334 -3.39 11.85 -6.47
C ARG A 334 -3.35 10.74 -5.45
N GLY A 335 -2.36 10.76 -4.53
CA GLY A 335 -2.24 9.79 -3.45
C GLY A 335 -3.25 10.03 -2.30
N ARG A 336 -3.64 11.29 -2.09
CA ARG A 336 -4.69 11.69 -1.13
C ARG A 336 -5.76 12.48 -1.87
N MET A 337 -7.04 12.23 -1.54
CA MET A 337 -8.21 12.85 -2.17
C MET A 337 -8.18 12.71 -3.70
N ALA A 338 -8.02 11.49 -4.18
CA ALA A 338 -8.11 11.20 -5.60
C ALA A 338 -9.48 11.60 -6.14
N THR A 339 -9.50 12.22 -7.33
CA THR A 339 -10.73 12.66 -7.99
C THR A 339 -11.04 11.83 -9.25
N ARG A 340 -10.05 11.10 -9.76
CA ARG A 340 -10.22 10.18 -10.90
C ARG A 340 -9.18 9.08 -10.90
N GLY A 341 -9.52 7.96 -11.53
CA GLY A 341 -8.65 6.81 -11.71
C GLY A 341 -9.17 5.58 -10.98
N THR A 342 -8.41 4.52 -11.03
CA THR A 342 -8.74 3.22 -10.43
C THR A 342 -7.60 2.75 -9.55
N SER A 343 -7.94 2.05 -8.47
CA SER A 343 -6.99 1.30 -7.64
C SER A 343 -7.53 -0.11 -7.46
N ASN A 344 -6.75 -1.11 -7.83
CA ASN A 344 -7.09 -2.52 -7.69
C ASN A 344 -5.96 -3.25 -6.99
N SER A 345 -6.30 -4.14 -6.08
CA SER A 345 -5.34 -5.03 -5.45
C SER A 345 -5.93 -6.42 -5.24
N VAL A 346 -5.12 -7.43 -5.46
CA VAL A 346 -5.40 -8.84 -5.17
C VAL A 346 -4.30 -9.34 -4.26
N SER A 347 -4.64 -9.99 -3.17
CA SER A 347 -3.68 -10.69 -2.32
C SER A 347 -4.14 -12.10 -2.05
N PHE A 348 -3.23 -13.03 -2.16
CA PHE A 348 -3.40 -14.43 -1.81
C PHE A 348 -2.41 -14.78 -0.71
N GLU A 349 -2.93 -15.24 0.40
CA GLU A 349 -2.19 -15.68 1.58
C GLU A 349 -2.47 -17.16 1.81
N VAL A 350 -1.42 -17.90 2.14
CA VAL A 350 -1.51 -19.33 2.44
C VAL A 350 -0.59 -19.65 3.60
N SER A 351 -1.05 -20.50 4.51
CA SER A 351 -0.20 -21.10 5.54
C SER A 351 0.72 -22.14 4.92
N MET A 352 1.96 -22.18 5.40
CA MET A 352 2.95 -23.15 4.92
C MET A 352 2.82 -24.47 5.70
N PRO A 353 3.25 -25.58 5.10
CA PRO A 353 3.34 -26.85 5.82
C PRO A 353 4.20 -26.73 7.09
N GLY A 354 3.72 -27.23 8.21
CA GLY A 354 4.33 -27.08 9.53
C GLY A 354 3.77 -25.88 10.33
N SER A 355 2.74 -25.20 9.81
CA SER A 355 1.89 -24.30 10.59
C SER A 355 0.86 -25.13 11.38
N ASP A 356 0.50 -24.64 12.57
CA ASP A 356 -0.53 -25.29 13.38
C ASP A 356 -1.92 -25.08 12.79
N LEU A 357 -2.12 -23.95 12.04
CA LEU A 357 -3.36 -23.69 11.32
C LEU A 357 -3.14 -23.75 9.81
N GLU A 358 -3.94 -24.58 9.13
CA GLU A 358 -3.93 -24.66 7.68
C GLU A 358 -5.07 -23.81 7.09
N PHE A 359 -4.70 -22.76 6.36
CA PHE A 359 -5.68 -21.88 5.71
C PHE A 359 -5.16 -21.27 4.43
N TYR A 360 -6.09 -20.79 3.61
CA TYR A 360 -5.79 -19.85 2.53
C TYR A 360 -6.79 -18.70 2.57
N LYS A 361 -6.33 -17.53 2.12
CA LYS A 361 -7.14 -16.31 2.11
C LYS A 361 -6.91 -15.53 0.82
N LEU A 362 -7.99 -15.25 0.12
CA LEU A 362 -7.97 -14.41 -1.08
C LEU A 362 -8.72 -13.11 -0.80
N ILE A 363 -8.05 -11.99 -1.00
CA ILE A 363 -8.64 -10.66 -0.82
C ILE A 363 -8.53 -9.89 -2.12
N TYR A 364 -9.65 -9.35 -2.61
CA TYR A 364 -9.69 -8.36 -3.67
C TYR A 364 -10.20 -7.03 -3.11
N ARG A 365 -9.54 -5.93 -3.49
CA ARG A 365 -9.98 -4.56 -3.23
C ARG A 365 -9.95 -3.77 -4.51
N GLY A 366 -11.07 -3.12 -4.85
CA GLY A 366 -11.21 -2.26 -6.02
C GLY A 366 -11.82 -0.92 -5.64
N GLU A 367 -11.23 0.17 -6.13
CA GLU A 367 -11.70 1.54 -5.97
C GLU A 367 -11.72 2.24 -7.32
N ILE A 368 -12.78 2.99 -7.60
CA ILE A 368 -12.94 3.80 -8.80
C ILE A 368 -13.35 5.20 -8.39
N TYR A 369 -12.65 6.19 -8.91
CA TYR A 369 -12.97 7.61 -8.75
C TYR A 369 -13.38 8.18 -10.10
N ILE A 370 -14.60 8.71 -10.18
CA ILE A 370 -15.19 9.30 -11.39
C ILE A 370 -15.40 10.78 -11.10
N PRO A 371 -14.84 11.70 -11.90
CA PRO A 371 -15.11 13.13 -11.74
C PRO A 371 -16.59 13.41 -12.07
N ILE A 372 -17.26 14.10 -11.19
CA ILE A 372 -18.64 14.59 -11.35
C ILE A 372 -18.60 16.01 -11.91
#